data_b802173c80dadf2ca9d2356671dce5da
#
_entry.id   b802173c80dadf2ca9d2356671dce5da
#
_cell.length_a   1.000
_cell.length_b   1.000
_cell.length_c   1.000
_cell.angle_alpha   90.00
_cell.angle_beta   90.00
_cell.angle_gamma   90.00
#
_symmetry.space_group_name_H-M   'P 1'
#
loop_
_entity.id
_entity.type
_entity.pdbx_description
1 polymer ?
#
loop_
_entity_poly.entity_id
_entity_poly.type
_entity_poly.pdbx_seq_one_letter_code
_entity_poly.pdbx_strand_id
1 'polypeptide(L)'
;MHRKGHVAHQIISDNVFLDGFLGFASGKMQRGEVIDFMKNLDSFRARFQDEFMTTTWRPNGYKEKEVFTPKHRIVHRAPVYDNVAEWTAMLPVESWVYDTYYHRSPSCVPHKGTHYFVRQERGELQACGQREVYYTCQLDIHHYFYNINRELLKRTIRQWFKDPYLLSFLDAFIDGYEMGLVLGVKLSQTLSAMYLVPFDRLALRCFDILKDKDKYHYWQSRYVTDKLLSCRCQEQINELAHGVQWLNDRFDRFCSEGMKHYSRFADNIVMKHEDKTFLHIMVELAIMTLARDFMVQVNKSWNIRPTWMGNDLCGYVFYHEYVRLRKRNKKALVRQVCRLRKRGLTNEQIRLKVASRIGFAYHCDSLHLLKTLKMERLGNKIKSRRKRAPFEGMTCEQKKSIDVIVCLGGEIETDHLILLVDYDIADSVIEKNDDGTPKQRIAIRYRLAKSVNLDNPDDPKVEWDNQEWYSFSGSRVMIDQAINDFSRADLPMPTVIKEFVNKNRKKFYKFT
;
A
#
# COMPACT_ATOMS: atom_id res chain seq x y z
N MET A 1 20.48 4.73 -10.12
CA MET A 1 19.07 5.13 -10.14
C MET A 1 18.97 6.54 -10.70
N HIS A 2 18.12 6.79 -11.70
CA HIS A 2 17.95 8.16 -12.21
C HIS A 2 17.16 8.99 -11.20
N ARG A 3 17.69 10.17 -10.84
CA ARG A 3 17.01 11.10 -9.94
C ARG A 3 15.84 11.79 -10.67
N LYS A 4 14.68 11.84 -10.03
CA LYS A 4 13.49 12.52 -10.56
C LYS A 4 13.69 14.05 -10.45
N GLY A 5 13.44 14.77 -11.51
CA GLY A 5 13.52 16.23 -11.57
C GLY A 5 12.51 16.79 -12.55
N HIS A 6 12.48 18.12 -12.68
CA HIS A 6 11.56 18.85 -13.56
C HIS A 6 10.08 18.55 -13.28
N VAL A 7 9.73 18.42 -11.98
CA VAL A 7 8.37 18.11 -11.52
C VAL A 7 7.60 19.34 -11.02
N ALA A 8 8.29 20.45 -10.81
CA ALA A 8 7.69 21.66 -10.26
C ALA A 8 6.44 22.11 -11.05
N HIS A 9 6.50 22.12 -12.40
CA HIS A 9 5.37 22.48 -13.24
C HIS A 9 4.16 21.55 -13.10
N GLN A 10 4.38 20.28 -12.77
CA GLN A 10 3.29 19.35 -12.47
C GLN A 10 2.69 19.64 -11.10
N ILE A 11 3.54 19.89 -10.09
CA ILE A 11 3.13 20.16 -8.71
C ILE A 11 2.25 21.41 -8.62
N ILE A 12 2.59 22.47 -9.36
CA ILE A 12 1.83 23.72 -9.35
C ILE A 12 0.60 23.71 -10.26
N SER A 13 0.31 22.63 -10.97
CA SER A 13 -0.87 22.57 -11.82
C SER A 13 -2.15 22.57 -10.97
N ASP A 14 -3.19 23.22 -11.48
CA ASP A 14 -4.48 23.36 -10.80
C ASP A 14 -5.11 22.01 -10.46
N ASN A 15 -5.02 21.07 -11.39
CA ASN A 15 -5.56 19.72 -11.21
C ASN A 15 -4.86 18.98 -10.08
N VAL A 16 -3.53 19.09 -9.97
CA VAL A 16 -2.75 18.41 -8.93
C VAL A 16 -3.06 18.99 -7.55
N PHE A 17 -3.28 20.32 -7.45
CA PHE A 17 -3.71 20.92 -6.19
C PHE A 17 -5.10 20.42 -5.76
N LEU A 18 -6.04 20.36 -6.71
CA LEU A 18 -7.38 19.84 -6.47
C LEU A 18 -7.33 18.37 -6.06
N ASP A 19 -6.54 17.53 -6.73
CA ASP A 19 -6.37 16.12 -6.39
C ASP A 19 -5.71 15.95 -5.03
N GLY A 20 -4.74 16.79 -4.67
CA GLY A 20 -4.13 16.86 -3.35
C GLY A 20 -5.16 17.18 -2.26
N PHE A 21 -6.04 18.16 -2.51
CA PHE A 21 -7.14 18.47 -1.61
C PHE A 21 -8.13 17.29 -1.47
N LEU A 22 -8.58 16.72 -2.58
CA LEU A 22 -9.52 15.59 -2.58
C LEU A 22 -8.93 14.35 -1.87
N GLY A 23 -7.64 14.09 -2.09
CA GLY A 23 -6.91 13.03 -1.40
C GLY A 23 -6.86 13.23 0.12
N PHE A 24 -6.54 14.45 0.57
CA PHE A 24 -6.56 14.81 1.99
C PHE A 24 -7.96 14.76 2.58
N ALA A 25 -8.95 15.32 1.87
CA ALA A 25 -10.33 15.50 2.34
C ALA A 25 -11.13 14.19 2.37
N SER A 26 -10.62 13.10 1.76
CA SER A 26 -11.29 11.80 1.74
C SER A 26 -11.68 11.35 3.15
N GLY A 27 -12.99 11.11 3.36
CA GLY A 27 -13.58 10.77 4.65
C GLY A 27 -13.62 11.91 5.69
N LYS A 28 -13.31 13.16 5.28
CA LYS A 28 -13.27 14.34 6.17
C LYS A 28 -14.09 15.52 5.64
N MET A 29 -14.78 15.39 4.51
CA MET A 29 -15.52 16.46 3.82
C MET A 29 -16.58 17.15 4.69
N GLN A 30 -17.07 16.49 5.75
CA GLN A 30 -18.07 17.07 6.66
C GLN A 30 -17.46 17.88 7.82
N ARG A 31 -16.15 18.00 7.90
CA ARG A 31 -15.50 18.78 8.95
C ARG A 31 -15.55 20.27 8.61
N GLY A 32 -15.93 21.12 9.56
CA GLY A 32 -16.03 22.56 9.36
C GLY A 32 -14.79 23.18 8.75
N GLU A 33 -13.60 22.85 9.27
CA GLU A 33 -12.31 23.33 8.75
C GLU A 33 -12.03 22.93 7.28
N VAL A 34 -12.54 21.76 6.83
CA VAL A 34 -12.41 21.31 5.44
C VAL A 34 -13.40 22.03 4.54
N ILE A 35 -14.62 22.25 5.05
CA ILE A 35 -15.65 23.04 4.35
C ILE A 35 -15.18 24.49 4.17
N ASP A 36 -14.59 25.10 5.21
CA ASP A 36 -14.10 26.47 5.14
C ASP A 36 -12.89 26.60 4.19
N PHE A 37 -12.01 25.60 4.18
CA PHE A 37 -10.93 25.51 3.20
C PHE A 37 -11.48 25.42 1.77
N MET A 38 -12.49 24.59 1.54
CA MET A 38 -13.11 24.41 0.22
C MET A 38 -13.74 25.70 -0.32
N LYS A 39 -14.33 26.54 0.53
CA LYS A 39 -14.90 27.84 0.13
C LYS A 39 -13.84 28.80 -0.44
N ASN A 40 -12.59 28.66 0.00
CA ASN A 40 -11.47 29.52 -0.36
C ASN A 40 -10.40 28.78 -1.17
N LEU A 41 -10.78 27.70 -1.87
CA LEU A 41 -9.86 26.77 -2.52
C LEU A 41 -8.92 27.46 -3.51
N ASP A 42 -9.44 28.38 -4.34
CA ASP A 42 -8.65 29.11 -5.35
C ASP A 42 -7.60 30.04 -4.70
N SER A 43 -7.96 30.69 -3.60
CA SER A 43 -7.01 31.53 -2.85
C SER A 43 -5.87 30.69 -2.25
N PHE A 44 -6.19 29.56 -1.68
CA PHE A 44 -5.18 28.64 -1.14
C PHE A 44 -4.32 28.00 -2.22
N ARG A 45 -4.90 27.70 -3.39
CA ARG A 45 -4.15 27.23 -4.56
C ARG A 45 -3.14 28.28 -5.02
N ALA A 46 -3.58 29.52 -5.27
CA ALA A 46 -2.71 30.60 -5.68
C ALA A 46 -1.57 30.84 -4.67
N ARG A 47 -1.91 30.83 -3.37
CA ARG A 47 -0.93 30.93 -2.29
C ARG A 47 0.11 29.79 -2.35
N PHE A 48 -0.34 28.54 -2.53
CA PHE A 48 0.57 27.38 -2.60
C PHE A 48 1.49 27.48 -3.82
N GLN A 49 0.94 27.84 -4.98
CA GLN A 49 1.72 28.00 -6.21
C GLN A 49 2.81 29.05 -6.05
N ASP A 50 2.49 30.20 -5.46
CA ASP A 50 3.45 31.28 -5.17
C ASP A 50 4.51 30.81 -4.15
N GLU A 51 4.10 30.32 -2.98
CA GLU A 51 5.01 29.88 -1.93
C GLU A 51 5.92 28.73 -2.39
N PHE A 52 5.42 27.82 -3.23
CA PHE A 52 6.20 26.71 -3.77
C PHE A 52 7.26 27.21 -4.78
N MET A 53 6.88 28.09 -5.71
CA MET A 53 7.78 28.61 -6.75
C MET A 53 8.79 29.64 -6.19
N THR A 54 8.42 30.38 -5.17
CA THR A 54 9.34 31.29 -4.47
C THR A 54 10.18 30.60 -3.39
N THR A 55 9.93 29.31 -3.13
CA THR A 55 10.59 28.52 -2.08
C THR A 55 10.38 29.07 -0.65
N THR A 56 9.31 29.81 -0.45
CA THR A 56 8.98 30.46 0.83
C THR A 56 8.01 29.66 1.69
N TRP A 57 7.45 28.58 1.17
CA TRP A 57 6.55 27.71 1.95
C TRP A 57 7.21 27.24 3.25
N ARG A 58 6.47 27.33 4.34
CA ARG A 58 6.86 26.82 5.67
C ARG A 58 5.62 26.23 6.36
N PRO A 59 5.78 25.18 7.19
CA PRO A 59 4.67 24.66 7.98
C PRO A 59 4.11 25.74 8.93
N ASN A 60 2.79 25.83 9.02
CA ASN A 60 2.10 26.78 9.89
C ASN A 60 1.96 26.25 11.34
N GLY A 61 2.82 25.34 11.74
CA GLY A 61 2.86 24.75 13.09
C GLY A 61 1.94 23.53 13.25
N TYR A 62 2.10 22.87 14.38
CA TYR A 62 1.42 21.61 14.69
C TYR A 62 0.67 21.71 15.99
N LYS A 63 -0.55 21.19 16.05
CA LYS A 63 -1.32 21.04 17.29
C LYS A 63 -1.15 19.63 17.83
N GLU A 64 -0.72 19.51 19.06
CA GLU A 64 -0.57 18.22 19.73
C GLU A 64 -1.91 17.62 20.10
N LYS A 65 -2.00 16.30 19.98
CA LYS A 65 -3.14 15.49 20.41
C LYS A 65 -2.64 14.19 21.04
N GLU A 66 -3.02 13.97 22.28
CA GLU A 66 -2.76 12.69 22.92
C GLU A 66 -3.71 11.59 22.43
N VAL A 67 -3.12 10.43 22.14
CA VAL A 67 -3.84 9.22 21.76
C VAL A 67 -3.41 8.07 22.67
N PHE A 68 -4.37 7.45 23.35
CA PHE A 68 -4.11 6.42 24.37
C PHE A 68 -4.27 4.97 23.86
N THR A 69 -4.66 4.78 22.62
CA THR A 69 -4.93 3.45 22.07
C THR A 69 -4.12 3.21 20.78
N PRO A 70 -3.35 2.13 20.69
CA PRO A 70 -3.12 1.03 21.63
C PRO A 70 -2.08 1.33 22.70
N LYS A 71 -1.27 2.36 22.54
CA LYS A 71 -0.27 2.92 23.50
C LYS A 71 -0.46 4.42 23.55
N HIS A 72 -0.08 5.04 24.65
CA HIS A 72 -0.01 6.50 24.75
C HIS A 72 0.99 7.04 23.70
N ARG A 73 0.54 8.00 22.92
CA ARG A 73 1.35 8.70 21.91
C ARG A 73 0.88 10.14 21.79
N ILE A 74 1.80 11.04 21.59
CA ILE A 74 1.52 12.39 21.14
C ILE A 74 1.55 12.36 19.62
N VAL A 75 0.45 12.70 18.99
CA VAL A 75 0.34 12.84 17.52
C VAL A 75 0.09 14.30 17.21
N HIS A 76 0.64 14.76 16.11
CA HIS A 76 0.57 16.14 15.70
C HIS A 76 -0.43 16.30 14.56
N ARG A 77 -1.19 17.37 14.61
CA ARG A 77 -2.16 17.73 13.59
C ARG A 77 -1.71 19.01 12.90
N ALA A 78 -1.39 18.91 11.64
CA ALA A 78 -1.12 20.06 10.79
C ALA A 78 -2.43 20.77 10.41
N PRO A 79 -2.41 22.08 10.13
CA PRO A 79 -3.50 22.80 9.50
C PRO A 79 -3.96 22.14 8.18
N VAL A 80 -5.18 22.43 7.74
CA VAL A 80 -5.71 21.87 6.48
C VAL A 80 -4.83 22.25 5.29
N TYR A 81 -4.40 23.52 5.24
CA TYR A 81 -3.53 24.05 4.19
C TYR A 81 -2.22 23.26 4.09
N ASP A 82 -1.52 23.05 5.20
CA ASP A 82 -0.25 22.32 5.20
C ASP A 82 -0.42 20.87 4.74
N ASN A 83 -1.46 20.19 5.24
CA ASN A 83 -1.79 18.85 4.77
C ASN A 83 -2.06 18.78 3.26
N VAL A 84 -2.80 19.75 2.71
CA VAL A 84 -3.08 19.82 1.27
C VAL A 84 -1.80 20.11 0.49
N ALA A 85 -0.95 21.03 0.96
CA ALA A 85 0.34 21.32 0.36
C ALA A 85 1.25 20.08 0.31
N GLU A 86 1.33 19.32 1.41
CA GLU A 86 2.08 18.06 1.49
C GLU A 86 1.57 17.01 0.50
N TRP A 87 0.24 16.84 0.40
CA TRP A 87 -0.36 15.92 -0.56
C TRP A 87 -0.06 16.34 -1.99
N THR A 88 -0.25 17.62 -2.31
CA THR A 88 -0.02 18.20 -3.64
C THR A 88 1.43 18.04 -4.09
N ALA A 89 2.40 18.38 -3.21
CA ALA A 89 3.81 18.31 -3.54
C ALA A 89 4.29 16.87 -3.86
N MET A 90 3.71 15.87 -3.20
CA MET A 90 4.12 14.48 -3.40
C MET A 90 3.37 13.75 -4.51
N LEU A 91 2.18 14.19 -4.88
CA LEU A 91 1.30 13.47 -5.79
C LEU A 91 1.96 13.09 -7.13
N PRO A 92 2.69 13.99 -7.84
CA PRO A 92 3.33 13.65 -9.12
C PRO A 92 4.51 12.68 -9.01
N VAL A 93 5.06 12.48 -7.82
CA VAL A 93 6.24 11.65 -7.60
C VAL A 93 5.97 10.41 -6.75
N GLU A 94 4.79 10.30 -6.17
CA GLU A 94 4.45 9.31 -5.14
C GLU A 94 4.53 7.88 -5.69
N SER A 95 4.00 7.60 -6.88
CA SER A 95 4.07 6.27 -7.50
C SER A 95 5.52 5.84 -7.73
N TRP A 96 6.33 6.75 -8.27
CA TRP A 96 7.76 6.51 -8.50
C TRP A 96 8.52 6.24 -7.20
N VAL A 97 8.20 6.94 -6.11
CA VAL A 97 8.77 6.66 -4.78
C VAL A 97 8.41 5.26 -4.32
N TYR A 98 7.14 4.86 -4.44
CA TYR A 98 6.69 3.54 -4.01
C TYR A 98 7.28 2.39 -4.83
N ASP A 99 7.59 2.60 -6.11
CA ASP A 99 8.27 1.62 -6.96
C ASP A 99 9.71 1.35 -6.51
N THR A 100 10.31 2.26 -5.74
CA THR A 100 11.65 2.07 -5.18
C THR A 100 11.68 1.20 -3.93
N TYR A 101 10.53 1.00 -3.29
CA TYR A 101 10.44 0.23 -2.05
C TYR A 101 10.60 -1.26 -2.31
N TYR A 102 11.23 -1.93 -1.37
CA TYR A 102 11.23 -3.38 -1.40
C TYR A 102 9.79 -3.91 -1.29
N HIS A 103 9.43 -4.85 -2.17
CA HIS A 103 8.04 -5.34 -2.26
C HIS A 103 7.48 -5.92 -0.95
N ARG A 104 8.37 -6.36 -0.02
CA ARG A 104 8.01 -6.81 1.32
C ARG A 104 8.22 -5.75 2.40
N SER A 105 8.30 -4.48 2.00
CA SER A 105 8.26 -3.30 2.86
C SER A 105 7.05 -2.42 2.50
N PRO A 106 5.80 -2.92 2.63
CA PRO A 106 4.61 -2.27 2.07
C PRO A 106 4.01 -1.18 2.97
N SER A 107 4.69 -0.78 4.03
CA SER A 107 4.20 0.29 4.89
C SER A 107 4.13 1.62 4.14
N CYS A 108 3.09 2.40 4.39
CA CYS A 108 2.83 3.70 3.78
C CYS A 108 2.56 3.70 2.27
N VAL A 109 2.48 2.52 1.63
CA VAL A 109 2.12 2.39 0.22
C VAL A 109 0.60 2.30 0.10
N PRO A 110 -0.05 3.10 -0.79
CA PRO A 110 -1.48 3.00 -1.03
C PRO A 110 -1.92 1.56 -1.34
N HIS A 111 -3.05 1.15 -0.79
CA HIS A 111 -3.63 -0.19 -0.92
C HIS A 111 -2.77 -1.35 -0.35
N LYS A 112 -1.58 -1.07 0.20
CA LYS A 112 -0.66 -2.04 0.81
C LYS A 112 -0.48 -1.75 2.31
N GLY A 113 -1.53 -1.87 3.10
CA GLY A 113 -1.46 -1.65 4.56
C GLY A 113 -1.15 -2.92 5.35
N THR A 114 -1.41 -2.87 6.65
CA THR A 114 -1.18 -3.97 7.61
C THR A 114 -1.71 -5.33 7.11
N HIS A 115 -2.91 -5.37 6.53
CA HIS A 115 -3.51 -6.62 6.07
C HIS A 115 -2.85 -7.18 4.80
N TYR A 116 -2.27 -6.32 3.96
CA TYR A 116 -1.45 -6.75 2.83
C TYR A 116 -0.18 -7.42 3.34
N PHE A 117 0.52 -6.76 4.27
CA PHE A 117 1.72 -7.32 4.91
C PHE A 117 1.45 -8.65 5.59
N VAL A 118 0.35 -8.76 6.34
CA VAL A 118 -0.08 -10.02 6.98
C VAL A 118 -0.28 -11.15 5.96
N ARG A 119 -0.88 -10.84 4.80
CA ARG A 119 -1.03 -11.84 3.74
C ARG A 119 0.31 -12.26 3.13
N GLN A 120 1.25 -11.32 2.95
CA GLN A 120 2.59 -11.63 2.46
C GLN A 120 3.35 -12.52 3.44
N GLU A 121 3.37 -12.18 4.73
CA GLU A 121 4.03 -12.98 5.77
C GLU A 121 3.43 -14.37 5.90
N ARG A 122 2.09 -14.47 5.90
CA ARG A 122 1.40 -15.77 5.91
C ARG A 122 1.73 -16.59 4.67
N GLY A 123 1.69 -15.96 3.48
CA GLY A 123 1.99 -16.63 2.20
C GLY A 123 3.41 -17.16 2.15
N GLU A 124 4.40 -16.41 2.66
CA GLU A 124 5.77 -16.87 2.78
C GLU A 124 5.90 -18.10 3.69
N LEU A 125 5.36 -18.00 4.91
CA LEU A 125 5.43 -19.10 5.87
C LEU A 125 4.76 -20.39 5.38
N GLN A 126 3.72 -20.26 4.55
CA GLN A 126 3.03 -21.41 3.95
C GLN A 126 3.74 -21.96 2.70
N ALA A 127 4.46 -21.11 1.96
CA ALA A 127 5.17 -21.51 0.75
C ALA A 127 6.54 -22.12 1.03
N CYS A 128 7.20 -21.70 2.14
CA CYS A 128 8.52 -22.19 2.54
C CYS A 128 8.41 -23.45 3.38
N GLY A 129 9.42 -24.32 3.30
CA GLY A 129 9.58 -25.43 4.22
C GLY A 129 9.76 -24.94 5.67
N GLN A 130 9.21 -25.67 6.66
CA GLN A 130 9.37 -25.30 8.08
C GLN A 130 10.84 -25.14 8.49
N ARG A 131 11.72 -25.92 7.88
CA ARG A 131 13.15 -25.87 8.13
C ARG A 131 13.77 -24.57 7.62
N GLU A 132 13.39 -24.12 6.45
CA GLU A 132 13.96 -22.94 5.79
C GLU A 132 13.76 -21.65 6.59
N VAL A 133 12.63 -21.51 7.27
CA VAL A 133 12.25 -20.37 8.12
C VAL A 133 12.14 -20.76 9.61
N TYR A 134 12.98 -21.69 10.04
CA TYR A 134 12.88 -22.29 11.38
C TYR A 134 13.09 -21.28 12.49
N TYR A 135 14.03 -20.32 12.33
CA TYR A 135 14.28 -19.24 13.29
C TYR A 135 13.77 -17.92 12.75
N THR A 136 13.19 -17.12 13.64
CA THR A 136 12.75 -15.76 13.37
C THR A 136 13.34 -14.79 14.38
N CYS A 137 13.78 -13.64 13.89
CA CYS A 137 14.10 -12.45 14.68
C CYS A 137 13.24 -11.28 14.25
N GLN A 138 12.74 -10.52 15.22
CA GLN A 138 12.07 -9.25 15.01
C GLN A 138 12.84 -8.15 15.72
N LEU A 139 13.19 -7.10 14.98
CA LEU A 139 13.77 -5.88 15.49
C LEU A 139 12.74 -4.74 15.42
N ASP A 140 12.73 -3.89 16.44
CA ASP A 140 11.87 -2.72 16.54
C ASP A 140 12.77 -1.51 16.81
N ILE A 141 12.68 -0.47 15.97
CA ILE A 141 13.53 0.71 16.11
C ILE A 141 12.97 1.61 17.21
N HIS A 142 13.85 2.01 18.14
CA HIS A 142 13.47 2.82 19.28
C HIS A 142 13.04 4.23 18.88
N HIS A 143 11.82 4.63 19.25
CA HIS A 143 11.25 5.96 18.97
C HIS A 143 11.52 6.47 17.56
N TYR A 144 11.26 5.61 16.54
CA TYR A 144 11.73 5.76 15.18
C TYR A 144 11.53 7.17 14.60
N PHE A 145 10.31 7.70 14.59
CA PHE A 145 10.02 9.02 14.00
C PHE A 145 10.81 10.16 14.63
N TYR A 146 10.96 10.14 15.95
CA TYR A 146 11.69 11.18 16.70
C TYR A 146 13.22 11.07 16.54
N ASN A 147 13.72 9.86 16.25
CA ASN A 147 15.15 9.59 16.14
C ASN A 147 15.67 9.61 14.70
N ILE A 148 14.82 9.88 13.71
CA ILE A 148 15.28 10.07 12.32
C ILE A 148 16.23 11.28 12.28
N ASN A 149 17.47 11.05 11.80
CA ASN A 149 18.43 12.12 11.60
C ASN A 149 18.02 12.94 10.36
N ARG A 150 17.68 14.21 10.56
CA ARG A 150 17.15 15.11 9.52
C ARG A 150 18.17 15.35 8.40
N GLU A 151 19.44 15.57 8.74
CA GLU A 151 20.48 15.82 7.74
C GLU A 151 20.75 14.57 6.88
N LEU A 152 20.75 13.39 7.49
CA LEU A 152 20.86 12.14 6.75
C LEU A 152 19.64 11.90 5.87
N LEU A 153 18.43 12.22 6.37
CA LEU A 153 17.21 12.15 5.58
C LEU A 153 17.27 13.07 4.36
N LYS A 154 17.67 14.32 4.52
CA LYS A 154 17.86 15.27 3.42
C LYS A 154 18.87 14.76 2.38
N ARG A 155 19.99 14.18 2.82
CA ARG A 155 20.97 13.52 1.91
C ARG A 155 20.33 12.35 1.18
N THR A 156 19.54 11.54 1.88
CA THR A 156 18.85 10.39 1.31
C THR A 156 17.86 10.83 0.23
N ILE A 157 17.03 11.83 0.50
CA ILE A 157 16.05 12.38 -0.46
C ILE A 157 16.73 12.88 -1.73
N ARG A 158 17.89 13.50 -1.63
CA ARG A 158 18.68 13.98 -2.77
C ARG A 158 19.25 12.86 -3.64
N GLN A 159 19.24 11.62 -3.20
CA GLN A 159 19.56 10.47 -4.06
C GLN A 159 18.39 10.16 -5.03
N TRP A 160 17.18 10.61 -4.71
CA TRP A 160 15.99 10.38 -5.52
C TRP A 160 15.52 11.60 -6.30
N PHE A 161 15.61 12.77 -5.71
CA PHE A 161 15.13 14.00 -6.32
C PHE A 161 16.27 14.95 -6.67
N LYS A 162 16.10 15.68 -7.79
CA LYS A 162 16.99 16.76 -8.21
C LYS A 162 16.24 18.08 -8.52
N ASP A 163 14.91 18.09 -8.38
CA ASP A 163 14.10 19.27 -8.57
C ASP A 163 14.32 20.26 -7.40
N PRO A 164 14.82 21.49 -7.63
CA PRO A 164 15.19 22.40 -6.55
C PRO A 164 13.98 22.88 -5.74
N TYR A 165 12.82 23.07 -6.37
CA TYR A 165 11.61 23.54 -5.70
C TYR A 165 11.04 22.46 -4.79
N LEU A 166 10.94 21.23 -5.28
CA LEU A 166 10.52 20.09 -4.46
C LEU A 166 11.50 19.83 -3.30
N LEU A 167 12.81 19.92 -3.53
CA LEU A 167 13.81 19.75 -2.48
C LEU A 167 13.70 20.84 -1.42
N SER A 168 13.49 22.11 -1.82
CA SER A 168 13.27 23.20 -0.88
C SER A 168 12.02 23.00 -0.03
N PHE A 169 10.93 22.54 -0.64
CA PHE A 169 9.69 22.22 0.07
C PHE A 169 9.90 21.09 1.09
N LEU A 170 10.57 20.00 0.70
CA LEU A 170 10.85 18.86 1.57
C LEU A 170 11.79 19.23 2.72
N ASP A 171 12.81 20.05 2.46
CA ASP A 171 13.71 20.57 3.50
C ASP A 171 12.94 21.44 4.50
N ALA A 172 12.09 22.35 4.01
CA ALA A 172 11.25 23.20 4.86
C ALA A 172 10.31 22.38 5.76
N PHE A 173 9.74 21.30 5.21
CA PHE A 173 8.91 20.37 5.98
C PHE A 173 9.71 19.65 7.06
N ILE A 174 10.91 19.13 6.74
CA ILE A 174 11.78 18.42 7.68
C ILE A 174 12.26 19.35 8.81
N ASP A 175 12.61 20.59 8.46
CA ASP A 175 13.09 21.58 9.43
C ASP A 175 11.98 22.19 10.28
N GLY A 176 10.75 22.11 9.84
CA GLY A 176 9.59 22.65 10.54
C GLY A 176 9.16 21.90 11.80
N TYR A 177 9.90 20.87 12.20
CA TYR A 177 9.71 20.16 13.46
C TYR A 177 11.04 19.96 14.19
N GLU A 178 11.04 20.09 15.51
CA GLU A 178 12.28 20.16 16.30
C GLU A 178 13.08 18.85 16.33
N MET A 179 12.39 17.70 16.36
CA MET A 179 13.02 16.38 16.50
C MET A 179 12.54 15.40 15.45
N GLY A 180 13.46 14.87 14.62
CA GLY A 180 13.16 13.85 13.65
C GLY A 180 12.05 14.25 12.69
N LEU A 181 10.96 13.47 12.63
CA LEU A 181 9.78 13.73 11.83
C LEU A 181 8.52 13.81 12.68
N VAL A 182 7.64 14.75 12.34
CA VAL A 182 6.35 14.94 13.02
C VAL A 182 5.45 13.71 12.85
N LEU A 183 4.89 13.21 13.95
CA LEU A 183 4.01 12.04 13.92
C LEU A 183 2.55 12.47 13.70
N GLY A 184 1.92 11.99 12.64
CA GLY A 184 0.49 12.20 12.38
C GLY A 184 0.15 12.75 10.99
N VAL A 185 1.17 13.12 10.19
CA VAL A 185 1.00 13.61 8.82
C VAL A 185 1.48 12.59 7.79
N LYS A 186 0.92 12.63 6.58
CA LYS A 186 1.21 11.66 5.51
C LYS A 186 2.66 11.75 5.04
N LEU A 187 3.16 12.96 4.83
CA LEU A 187 4.51 13.18 4.31
C LEU A 187 5.57 12.57 5.24
N SER A 188 5.42 12.73 6.56
CA SER A 188 6.32 12.06 7.52
C SER A 188 6.35 10.54 7.36
N GLN A 189 5.20 9.92 7.08
CA GLN A 189 5.13 8.47 6.88
C GLN A 189 5.89 8.06 5.61
N THR A 190 5.74 8.80 4.52
CA THR A 190 6.46 8.54 3.27
C THR A 190 7.97 8.73 3.46
N LEU A 191 8.39 9.86 4.05
CA LEU A 191 9.80 10.15 4.29
C LEU A 191 10.46 9.14 5.25
N SER A 192 9.74 8.71 6.29
CA SER A 192 10.24 7.67 7.19
C SER A 192 10.44 6.33 6.48
N ALA A 193 9.55 5.96 5.58
CA ALA A 193 9.73 4.75 4.79
C ALA A 193 10.93 4.86 3.82
N MET A 194 11.10 6.02 3.17
CA MET A 194 12.24 6.33 2.29
C MET A 194 13.57 6.25 3.04
N TYR A 195 13.63 6.72 4.28
CA TYR A 195 14.83 6.72 5.10
C TYR A 195 15.49 5.35 5.24
N LEU A 196 14.68 4.28 5.30
CA LEU A 196 15.17 2.90 5.47
C LEU A 196 15.25 2.09 4.16
N VAL A 197 14.92 2.66 2.99
CA VAL A 197 15.07 1.93 1.72
C VAL A 197 16.52 1.52 1.44
N PRO A 198 17.54 2.38 1.69
CA PRO A 198 18.94 1.93 1.55
C PRO A 198 19.30 0.79 2.52
N PHE A 199 18.74 0.81 3.74
CA PHE A 199 18.91 -0.29 4.70
C PHE A 199 18.29 -1.60 4.20
N ASP A 200 17.06 -1.57 3.63
CA ASP A 200 16.44 -2.76 3.03
C ASP A 200 17.35 -3.39 1.98
N ARG A 201 17.98 -2.57 1.14
CA ARG A 201 18.92 -3.04 0.10
C ARG A 201 20.18 -3.65 0.69
N LEU A 202 20.73 -3.09 1.77
CA LEU A 202 21.87 -3.65 2.47
C LEU A 202 21.52 -4.98 3.12
N ALA A 203 20.39 -5.08 3.80
CA ALA A 203 19.94 -6.31 4.45
C ALA A 203 19.79 -7.46 3.46
N LEU A 204 19.17 -7.19 2.29
CA LEU A 204 19.01 -8.19 1.22
C LEU A 204 20.35 -8.70 0.67
N ARG A 205 21.41 -7.92 0.75
CA ARG A 205 22.78 -8.31 0.35
C ARG A 205 23.67 -8.73 1.52
N CYS A 206 23.10 -9.15 2.63
CA CYS A 206 23.83 -9.50 3.85
C CYS A 206 24.84 -8.41 4.26
N PHE A 207 24.43 -7.12 4.13
CA PHE A 207 25.24 -5.94 4.48
C PHE A 207 26.58 -5.87 3.75
N ASP A 208 26.65 -6.44 2.55
CA ASP A 208 27.87 -6.51 1.71
C ASP A 208 29.10 -7.06 2.46
N ILE A 209 28.89 -7.92 3.45
CA ILE A 209 29.97 -8.44 4.32
C ILE A 209 31.10 -9.11 3.54
N LEU A 210 30.78 -9.74 2.40
CA LEU A 210 31.76 -10.43 1.56
C LEU A 210 32.77 -9.47 0.88
N LYS A 211 32.47 -8.16 0.84
CA LYS A 211 33.35 -7.14 0.24
C LYS A 211 34.43 -6.64 1.19
N ASP A 212 34.24 -6.83 2.49
CA ASP A 212 35.20 -6.45 3.54
C ASP A 212 35.87 -7.71 4.08
N LYS A 213 37.12 -7.96 3.60
CA LYS A 213 37.85 -9.20 3.92
C LYS A 213 38.06 -9.40 5.42
N ASP A 214 38.44 -8.36 6.17
CA ASP A 214 38.71 -8.46 7.61
C ASP A 214 37.42 -8.75 8.37
N LYS A 215 36.36 -8.06 8.04
CA LYS A 215 35.03 -8.25 8.62
C LYS A 215 34.46 -9.63 8.25
N TYR A 216 34.64 -10.04 7.01
CA TYR A 216 34.23 -11.35 6.53
C TYR A 216 34.95 -12.48 7.29
N HIS A 217 36.30 -12.43 7.44
CA HIS A 217 37.04 -13.42 8.17
C HIS A 217 36.69 -13.46 9.66
N TYR A 218 36.43 -12.33 10.28
CA TYR A 218 35.95 -12.26 11.66
C TYR A 218 34.63 -13.01 11.84
N TRP A 219 33.63 -12.72 11.00
CA TRP A 219 32.30 -13.33 11.10
C TRP A 219 32.33 -14.81 10.70
N GLN A 220 33.13 -15.18 9.68
CA GLN A 220 33.33 -16.54 9.27
C GLN A 220 33.93 -17.38 10.41
N SER A 221 35.00 -16.90 11.03
CA SER A 221 35.65 -17.56 12.18
C SER A 221 34.66 -17.75 13.33
N ARG A 222 33.88 -16.73 13.66
CA ARG A 222 32.83 -16.81 14.68
C ARG A 222 31.77 -17.86 14.33
N TYR A 223 31.31 -17.88 13.10
CA TYR A 223 30.35 -18.89 12.63
C TYR A 223 30.86 -20.32 12.78
N VAL A 224 32.12 -20.56 12.39
CA VAL A 224 32.77 -21.87 12.55
C VAL A 224 32.90 -22.24 14.02
N THR A 225 33.34 -21.32 14.89
CA THR A 225 33.45 -21.54 16.33
C THR A 225 32.11 -21.90 16.97
N ASP A 226 31.04 -21.17 16.64
CA ASP A 226 29.71 -21.46 17.16
C ASP A 226 29.21 -22.83 16.71
N LYS A 227 29.56 -23.28 15.51
CA LYS A 227 29.23 -24.62 15.01
C LYS A 227 30.02 -25.71 15.75
N LEU A 228 31.31 -25.49 16.02
CA LEU A 228 32.11 -26.41 16.85
C LEU A 228 31.52 -26.59 18.24
N LEU A 229 31.12 -25.46 18.88
CA LEU A 229 30.50 -25.50 20.21
C LEU A 229 29.12 -26.19 20.21
N SER A 230 28.47 -26.33 19.08
CA SER A 230 27.18 -27.02 18.93
C SER A 230 27.30 -28.52 18.70
N CYS A 231 28.50 -29.04 18.43
CA CYS A 231 28.74 -30.44 18.23
C CYS A 231 28.57 -31.24 19.53
N ARG A 232 27.90 -32.38 19.47
CA ARG A 232 27.55 -33.23 20.64
C ARG A 232 28.31 -34.54 20.67
N CYS A 233 29.03 -34.90 19.62
CA CYS A 233 29.80 -36.11 19.52
C CYS A 233 31.09 -35.93 18.72
N GLN A 234 32.04 -36.83 18.93
CA GLN A 234 33.35 -36.79 18.27
C GLN A 234 33.24 -36.90 16.74
N GLU A 235 32.24 -37.63 16.26
CA GLU A 235 31.99 -37.80 14.84
C GLU A 235 31.63 -36.46 14.16
N GLN A 236 30.76 -35.64 14.80
CA GLN A 236 30.44 -34.32 14.35
C GLN A 236 31.65 -33.34 14.39
N ILE A 237 32.50 -33.49 15.39
CA ILE A 237 33.75 -32.73 15.48
C ILE A 237 34.72 -33.11 14.36
N ASN A 238 34.85 -34.40 14.07
CA ASN A 238 35.66 -34.92 12.99
C ASN A 238 35.12 -34.49 11.62
N GLU A 239 33.82 -34.54 11.41
CA GLU A 239 33.15 -33.98 10.22
C GLU A 239 33.45 -32.50 10.06
N LEU A 240 33.39 -31.72 11.15
CA LEU A 240 33.74 -30.30 11.13
C LEU A 240 35.23 -30.05 10.85
N ALA A 241 36.14 -30.87 11.47
CA ALA A 241 37.57 -30.74 11.26
C ALA A 241 37.97 -31.03 9.80
N HIS A 242 37.32 -32.03 9.19
CA HIS A 242 37.44 -32.30 7.75
C HIS A 242 36.62 -31.40 6.86
N GLY A 243 35.64 -30.70 7.41
CA GLY A 243 34.63 -29.91 6.70
C GLY A 243 34.71 -28.41 6.89
N VAL A 244 35.87 -27.87 7.37
CA VAL A 244 36.03 -26.38 7.47
C VAL A 244 35.75 -25.71 6.12
N GLN A 245 36.21 -26.29 5.00
CA GLN A 245 35.94 -25.77 3.67
C GLN A 245 34.43 -25.85 3.36
N TRP A 246 33.75 -26.93 3.70
CA TRP A 246 32.31 -27.07 3.54
C TRP A 246 31.51 -26.02 4.35
N LEU A 247 31.97 -25.70 5.57
CA LEU A 247 31.36 -24.65 6.39
C LEU A 247 31.57 -23.26 5.77
N ASN A 248 32.77 -23.00 5.24
CA ASN A 248 33.09 -21.77 4.55
C ASN A 248 32.22 -21.60 3.29
N ASP A 249 32.16 -22.65 2.46
CA ASP A 249 31.33 -22.65 1.25
C ASP A 249 29.85 -22.45 1.58
N ARG A 250 29.38 -23.01 2.70
CA ARG A 250 28.02 -22.81 3.17
C ARG A 250 27.75 -21.37 3.63
N PHE A 251 28.69 -20.78 4.38
CA PHE A 251 28.62 -19.38 4.80
C PHE A 251 28.64 -18.45 3.60
N ASP A 252 29.59 -18.65 2.66
CA ASP A 252 29.72 -17.88 1.44
C ASP A 252 28.47 -17.99 0.58
N ARG A 253 27.91 -19.17 0.46
CA ARG A 253 26.64 -19.39 -0.24
C ARG A 253 25.49 -18.59 0.39
N PHE A 254 25.33 -18.64 1.72
CA PHE A 254 24.29 -17.87 2.39
C PHE A 254 24.45 -16.38 2.18
N CYS A 255 25.66 -15.87 2.24
CA CYS A 255 25.92 -14.44 1.99
C CYS A 255 25.74 -14.06 0.51
N SER A 256 26.10 -14.92 -0.43
CA SER A 256 25.95 -14.64 -1.87
C SER A 256 24.49 -14.72 -2.33
N GLU A 257 23.71 -15.64 -1.78
CA GLU A 257 22.27 -15.74 -2.05
C GLU A 257 21.47 -14.58 -1.45
N GLY A 258 22.03 -13.88 -0.48
CA GLY A 258 21.38 -12.79 0.24
C GLY A 258 20.36 -13.25 1.28
N MET A 259 19.77 -12.30 1.98
CA MET A 259 18.74 -12.56 2.99
C MET A 259 17.38 -12.80 2.34
N LYS A 260 17.06 -14.05 2.01
CA LYS A 260 15.80 -14.42 1.31
C LYS A 260 14.54 -14.05 2.09
N HIS A 261 14.56 -14.30 3.41
CA HIS A 261 13.39 -14.14 4.27
C HIS A 261 13.48 -12.87 5.11
N TYR A 262 13.53 -11.74 4.42
CA TYR A 262 13.53 -10.40 4.97
C TYR A 262 12.22 -9.69 4.67
N SER A 263 11.68 -8.99 5.66
CA SER A 263 10.54 -8.09 5.49
C SER A 263 10.58 -6.95 6.50
N ARG A 264 9.94 -5.83 6.17
CA ARG A 264 9.86 -4.67 7.06
C ARG A 264 8.47 -4.03 7.00
N PHE A 265 7.93 -3.70 8.16
CA PHE A 265 6.70 -2.91 8.26
C PHE A 265 6.96 -1.68 9.12
N ALA A 266 7.17 -0.53 8.48
CA ALA A 266 7.64 0.72 9.11
C ALA A 266 8.98 0.51 9.85
N ASP A 267 8.97 0.60 11.16
CA ASP A 267 10.09 0.40 12.09
C ASP A 267 10.30 -1.06 12.51
N ASN A 268 9.38 -1.95 12.18
CA ASN A 268 9.51 -3.38 12.49
C ASN A 268 10.21 -4.13 11.37
N ILE A 269 11.37 -4.69 11.65
CA ILE A 269 12.19 -5.49 10.75
C ILE A 269 12.06 -6.96 11.14
N VAL A 270 11.83 -7.84 10.18
CA VAL A 270 11.70 -9.28 10.40
C VAL A 270 12.69 -10.00 9.51
N MET A 271 13.48 -10.87 10.11
CA MET A 271 14.43 -11.74 9.42
C MET A 271 14.19 -13.19 9.87
N LYS A 272 14.23 -14.14 8.93
CA LYS A 272 14.05 -15.56 9.19
C LYS A 272 15.14 -16.35 8.47
N HIS A 273 15.57 -17.45 9.08
CA HIS A 273 16.60 -18.33 8.50
C HIS A 273 16.55 -19.73 9.13
N GLU A 274 17.07 -20.72 8.43
CA GLU A 274 17.22 -22.08 8.96
C GLU A 274 18.33 -22.20 10.00
N ASP A 275 19.38 -21.40 9.89
CA ASP A 275 20.54 -21.41 10.77
C ASP A 275 20.49 -20.24 11.77
N LYS A 276 20.50 -20.57 13.07
CA LYS A 276 20.43 -19.60 14.16
C LYS A 276 21.68 -18.71 14.24
N THR A 277 22.85 -19.29 14.02
CA THR A 277 24.13 -18.59 14.13
C THR A 277 24.26 -17.57 13.01
N PHE A 278 23.94 -17.98 11.78
CA PHE A 278 23.91 -17.07 10.65
C PHE A 278 22.91 -15.91 10.87
N LEU A 279 21.71 -16.23 11.36
CA LEU A 279 20.71 -15.19 11.68
C LEU A 279 21.21 -14.24 12.76
N HIS A 280 21.95 -14.71 13.78
CA HIS A 280 22.60 -13.86 14.78
C HIS A 280 23.58 -12.87 14.15
N ILE A 281 24.44 -13.34 13.25
CA ILE A 281 25.39 -12.48 12.52
C ILE A 281 24.65 -11.40 11.73
N MET A 282 23.61 -11.76 11.01
CA MET A 282 22.81 -10.81 10.22
C MET A 282 22.10 -9.79 11.11
N VAL A 283 21.59 -10.18 12.27
CA VAL A 283 20.94 -9.31 13.24
C VAL A 283 21.95 -8.31 13.85
N GLU A 284 23.13 -8.76 14.20
CA GLU A 284 24.19 -7.87 14.74
C GLU A 284 24.66 -6.88 13.67
N LEU A 285 24.83 -7.32 12.43
CA LEU A 285 25.14 -6.43 11.30
C LEU A 285 24.03 -5.40 11.07
N ALA A 286 22.77 -5.81 11.17
CA ALA A 286 21.61 -4.92 11.06
C ALA A 286 21.64 -3.85 12.15
N ILE A 287 21.85 -4.24 13.41
CA ILE A 287 21.92 -3.31 14.56
C ILE A 287 23.08 -2.34 14.40
N MET A 288 24.27 -2.84 14.04
CA MET A 288 25.45 -1.99 13.82
C MET A 288 25.23 -1.00 12.68
N THR A 289 24.67 -1.45 11.56
CA THR A 289 24.37 -0.62 10.39
C THR A 289 23.34 0.46 10.73
N LEU A 290 22.24 0.09 11.43
CA LEU A 290 21.23 1.05 11.87
C LEU A 290 21.82 2.12 12.81
N ALA A 291 22.69 1.72 13.74
CA ALA A 291 23.30 2.66 14.68
C ALA A 291 24.32 3.58 14.00
N ARG A 292 25.20 3.03 13.15
CA ARG A 292 26.31 3.77 12.54
C ARG A 292 25.87 4.59 11.32
N ASP A 293 25.14 3.97 10.40
CA ASP A 293 24.87 4.54 9.08
C ASP A 293 23.51 5.25 9.02
N PHE A 294 22.60 4.87 9.90
CA PHE A 294 21.24 5.45 9.97
C PHE A 294 20.98 6.22 11.28
N MET A 295 21.93 6.24 12.20
CA MET A 295 21.82 6.96 13.47
C MET A 295 20.56 6.64 14.28
N VAL A 296 20.02 5.42 14.16
CA VAL A 296 18.86 4.95 14.90
C VAL A 296 19.20 3.70 15.71
N GLN A 297 18.57 3.54 16.86
CA GLN A 297 18.84 2.44 17.77
C GLN A 297 17.70 1.43 17.77
N VAL A 298 18.03 0.16 17.90
CA VAL A 298 17.08 -0.94 18.05
C VAL A 298 16.74 -1.12 19.52
N ASN A 299 15.47 -1.41 19.84
CA ASN A 299 15.04 -1.79 21.17
C ASN A 299 15.77 -3.04 21.67
N LYS A 300 16.24 -3.05 22.92
CA LYS A 300 17.03 -4.16 23.49
C LYS A 300 16.26 -5.47 23.69
N SER A 301 14.95 -5.46 23.50
CA SER A 301 14.05 -6.60 23.73
C SER A 301 13.94 -7.58 22.56
N TRP A 302 14.85 -7.54 21.57
CA TRP A 302 14.87 -8.49 20.48
C TRP A 302 15.43 -9.85 20.92
N ASN A 303 14.96 -10.92 20.24
CA ASN A 303 15.52 -12.26 20.41
C ASN A 303 15.32 -13.09 19.13
N ILE A 304 16.15 -14.12 18.97
CA ILE A 304 16.00 -15.12 17.93
C ILE A 304 15.30 -16.33 18.56
N ARG A 305 14.17 -16.71 18.01
CA ARG A 305 13.37 -17.83 18.50
C ARG A 305 12.86 -18.70 17.37
N PRO A 306 12.55 -19.97 17.65
CA PRO A 306 11.88 -20.83 16.68
C PRO A 306 10.52 -20.23 16.23
N THR A 307 10.24 -20.27 14.94
CA THR A 307 9.00 -19.70 14.35
C THR A 307 7.74 -20.39 14.90
N TRP A 308 7.81 -21.67 15.26
CA TRP A 308 6.70 -22.41 15.86
C TRP A 308 6.26 -21.87 17.24
N MET A 309 7.08 -21.09 17.93
CA MET A 309 6.70 -20.40 19.18
C MET A 309 5.77 -19.21 18.94
N GLY A 310 5.60 -18.82 17.68
CA GLY A 310 4.76 -17.70 17.27
C GLY A 310 5.51 -16.36 17.29
N ASN A 311 5.34 -15.58 16.21
CA ASN A 311 5.94 -14.29 16.01
C ASN A 311 4.89 -13.18 16.07
N ASP A 312 5.01 -12.27 17.04
CA ASP A 312 4.01 -11.23 17.32
C ASP A 312 4.28 -9.96 16.50
N LEU A 313 3.56 -9.77 15.39
CA LEU A 313 3.78 -8.69 14.42
C LEU A 313 2.46 -8.08 13.97
N CYS A 314 2.39 -6.75 13.88
CA CYS A 314 1.24 -6.00 13.36
C CYS A 314 -0.12 -6.35 13.99
N GLY A 315 -0.15 -6.80 15.22
CA GLY A 315 -1.39 -7.17 15.92
C GLY A 315 -1.84 -8.60 15.75
N TYR A 316 -1.00 -9.44 15.15
CA TYR A 316 -1.18 -10.86 14.92
C TYR A 316 -0.03 -11.66 15.51
N VAL A 317 -0.22 -12.97 15.67
CA VAL A 317 0.83 -13.92 16.01
C VAL A 317 0.91 -14.95 14.90
N PHE A 318 2.06 -14.97 14.23
CA PHE A 318 2.32 -15.85 13.10
C PHE A 318 2.98 -17.14 13.58
N TYR A 319 2.41 -18.24 13.19
CA TYR A 319 2.98 -19.59 13.28
C TYR A 319 3.22 -20.09 11.86
N HIS A 320 3.94 -21.16 11.68
CA HIS A 320 4.23 -21.65 10.34
C HIS A 320 2.95 -21.95 9.52
N GLU A 321 1.98 -22.61 10.12
CA GLU A 321 0.77 -23.07 9.41
C GLU A 321 -0.43 -22.13 9.53
N TYR A 322 -0.48 -21.31 10.60
CA TYR A 322 -1.63 -20.48 10.91
C TYR A 322 -1.25 -19.14 11.53
N VAL A 323 -2.18 -18.19 11.46
CA VAL A 323 -2.03 -16.86 12.05
C VAL A 323 -3.14 -16.62 13.05
N ARG A 324 -2.81 -16.19 14.25
CA ARG A 324 -3.79 -15.83 15.29
C ARG A 324 -3.86 -14.34 15.54
N LEU A 325 -5.03 -13.88 15.95
CA LEU A 325 -5.17 -12.52 16.47
C LEU A 325 -4.41 -12.39 17.78
N ARG A 326 -3.60 -11.32 17.95
CA ARG A 326 -2.89 -11.05 19.20
C ARG A 326 -3.84 -11.08 20.40
N LYS A 327 -3.45 -11.70 21.50
CA LYS A 327 -4.28 -11.92 22.70
C LYS A 327 -4.97 -10.63 23.20
N ARG A 328 -4.26 -9.49 23.19
CA ARG A 328 -4.82 -8.19 23.56
C ARG A 328 -5.96 -7.78 22.61
N ASN A 329 -5.78 -7.90 21.30
CA ASN A 329 -6.78 -7.55 20.28
C ASN A 329 -8.01 -8.46 20.37
N LYS A 330 -7.78 -9.78 20.55
CA LYS A 330 -8.84 -10.76 20.81
C LYS A 330 -9.67 -10.38 22.03
N LYS A 331 -9.01 -10.15 23.19
CA LYS A 331 -9.70 -9.75 24.43
C LYS A 331 -10.48 -8.46 24.28
N ALA A 332 -9.92 -7.46 23.57
CA ALA A 332 -10.58 -6.18 23.35
C ALA A 332 -11.84 -6.32 22.48
N LEU A 333 -11.80 -7.13 21.42
CA LEU A 333 -12.98 -7.46 20.59
C LEU A 333 -14.07 -8.12 21.43
N VAL A 334 -13.73 -9.19 22.16
CA VAL A 334 -14.68 -9.93 23.00
C VAL A 334 -15.34 -9.01 24.03
N ARG A 335 -14.55 -8.24 24.78
CA ARG A 335 -15.04 -7.32 25.81
C ARG A 335 -15.99 -6.26 25.22
N GLN A 336 -15.66 -5.72 24.06
CA GLN A 336 -16.50 -4.72 23.40
C GLN A 336 -17.82 -5.31 22.93
N VAL A 337 -17.82 -6.48 22.30
CA VAL A 337 -19.05 -7.17 21.88
C VAL A 337 -19.95 -7.49 23.09
N CYS A 338 -19.38 -8.08 24.16
CA CYS A 338 -20.14 -8.39 25.37
C CYS A 338 -20.74 -7.13 26.02
N ARG A 339 -19.98 -6.02 26.10
CA ARG A 339 -20.47 -4.76 26.64
C ARG A 339 -21.63 -4.18 25.83
N LEU A 340 -21.54 -4.24 24.50
CA LEU A 340 -22.61 -3.73 23.62
C LEU A 340 -23.86 -4.61 23.68
N ARG A 341 -23.73 -5.93 23.83
CA ARG A 341 -24.86 -6.84 24.08
C ARG A 341 -25.56 -6.54 25.39
N LYS A 342 -24.82 -6.31 26.47
CA LYS A 342 -25.39 -5.91 27.77
C LYS A 342 -26.17 -4.60 27.69
N ARG A 343 -25.88 -3.75 26.68
CA ARG A 343 -26.63 -2.49 26.41
C ARG A 343 -27.84 -2.71 25.49
N GLY A 344 -28.22 -3.95 25.18
CA GLY A 344 -29.39 -4.28 24.36
C GLY A 344 -29.20 -4.08 22.84
N LEU A 345 -27.99 -3.85 22.34
CA LEU A 345 -27.76 -3.66 20.89
C LEU A 345 -27.91 -4.97 20.13
N THR A 346 -28.51 -4.90 18.94
CA THR A 346 -28.58 -6.03 18.01
C THR A 346 -27.21 -6.42 17.44
N ASN A 347 -27.09 -7.64 16.93
CA ASN A 347 -25.81 -8.08 16.32
C ASN A 347 -25.39 -7.20 15.14
N GLU A 348 -26.31 -6.63 14.37
CA GLU A 348 -26.03 -5.71 13.26
C GLU A 348 -25.45 -4.38 13.75
N GLN A 349 -26.10 -3.79 14.75
CA GLN A 349 -25.61 -2.57 15.40
C GLN A 349 -24.24 -2.77 16.04
N ILE A 350 -24.00 -3.93 16.64
CA ILE A 350 -22.71 -4.29 17.21
C ILE A 350 -21.66 -4.39 16.11
N ARG A 351 -21.97 -5.07 14.98
CA ARG A 351 -21.04 -5.19 13.84
C ARG A 351 -20.53 -3.84 13.37
N LEU A 352 -21.42 -2.86 13.18
CA LEU A 352 -21.05 -1.51 12.79
C LEU A 352 -20.08 -0.87 13.81
N LYS A 353 -20.37 -0.99 15.10
CA LYS A 353 -19.55 -0.39 16.17
C LYS A 353 -18.21 -1.08 16.39
N VAL A 354 -18.04 -2.34 15.98
CA VAL A 354 -16.78 -3.11 16.13
C VAL A 354 -16.16 -3.47 14.78
N ALA A 355 -16.62 -2.86 13.67
CA ALA A 355 -16.21 -3.16 12.31
C ALA A 355 -14.69 -3.19 12.12
N SER A 356 -13.98 -2.19 12.66
CA SER A 356 -12.50 -2.14 12.60
C SER A 356 -11.84 -3.35 13.28
N ARG A 357 -12.35 -3.79 14.45
CA ARG A 357 -11.78 -4.94 15.18
C ARG A 357 -12.13 -6.27 14.52
N ILE A 358 -13.33 -6.40 13.97
CA ILE A 358 -13.74 -7.56 13.18
C ILE A 358 -12.89 -7.64 11.91
N GLY A 359 -12.60 -6.51 11.28
CA GLY A 359 -11.70 -6.43 10.11
C GLY A 359 -10.36 -7.11 10.38
N PHE A 360 -9.75 -6.86 11.54
CA PHE A 360 -8.54 -7.59 11.95
C PHE A 360 -8.77 -9.10 12.05
N ALA A 361 -9.86 -9.53 12.67
CA ALA A 361 -10.17 -10.95 12.84
C ALA A 361 -10.41 -11.69 11.51
N TYR A 362 -10.84 -11.01 10.45
CA TYR A 362 -11.03 -11.62 9.13
C TYR A 362 -9.74 -11.97 8.38
N HIS A 363 -8.61 -11.43 8.80
CA HIS A 363 -7.33 -11.66 8.16
C HIS A 363 -6.46 -12.72 8.87
N CYS A 364 -7.02 -13.46 9.82
CA CYS A 364 -6.33 -14.52 10.53
C CYS A 364 -7.27 -15.70 10.81
N ASP A 365 -6.74 -16.80 11.37
CA ASP A 365 -7.48 -18.02 11.65
C ASP A 365 -8.33 -17.87 12.92
N SER A 366 -9.38 -17.06 12.81
CA SER A 366 -10.28 -16.68 13.89
C SER A 366 -11.75 -17.03 13.66
N LEU A 367 -12.03 -17.92 12.71
CA LEU A 367 -13.42 -18.32 12.37
C LEU A 367 -14.23 -18.78 13.59
N HIS A 368 -13.63 -19.62 14.43
CA HIS A 368 -14.28 -20.10 15.66
C HIS A 368 -14.64 -18.94 16.61
N LEU A 369 -13.73 -17.97 16.80
CA LEU A 369 -13.97 -16.77 17.59
C LEU A 369 -15.15 -15.97 17.04
N LEU A 370 -15.18 -15.76 15.73
CA LEU A 370 -16.23 -15.00 15.07
C LEU A 370 -17.59 -15.71 15.16
N LYS A 371 -17.62 -17.07 15.02
CA LYS A 371 -18.81 -17.90 15.22
C LYS A 371 -19.34 -17.73 16.65
N THR A 372 -18.49 -17.91 17.66
CA THR A 372 -18.85 -17.74 19.07
C THR A 372 -19.41 -16.36 19.37
N LEU A 373 -18.89 -15.32 18.72
CA LEU A 373 -19.38 -13.95 18.89
C LEU A 373 -20.59 -13.62 17.99
N LYS A 374 -21.06 -14.52 17.14
CA LYS A 374 -22.08 -14.27 16.10
C LYS A 374 -21.72 -13.06 15.20
N MET A 375 -20.42 -12.93 14.89
CA MET A 375 -19.81 -11.86 14.13
C MET A 375 -19.13 -12.38 12.85
N GLU A 376 -19.51 -13.55 12.38
CA GLU A 376 -19.05 -14.09 11.11
C GLU A 376 -19.38 -13.13 9.97
N ARG A 377 -18.65 -13.22 8.88
CA ARG A 377 -19.11 -12.61 7.63
C ARG A 377 -20.51 -13.15 7.38
N LEU A 378 -21.49 -12.28 7.25
CA LEU A 378 -22.80 -12.67 6.76
C LEU A 378 -22.52 -13.43 5.48
N GLY A 379 -22.84 -14.75 5.50
CA GLY A 379 -22.51 -15.66 4.42
C GLY A 379 -22.97 -15.04 3.10
N ASN A 380 -22.14 -15.17 2.12
CA ASN A 380 -22.32 -14.61 0.78
C ASN A 380 -23.76 -14.79 0.28
N LYS A 381 -24.66 -13.86 0.61
CA LYS A 381 -25.70 -13.46 -0.33
C LYS A 381 -25.13 -12.51 -1.40
N ILE A 382 -23.90 -12.11 -1.23
CA ILE A 382 -23.07 -11.58 -2.29
C ILE A 382 -21.64 -12.00 -1.92
N LYS A 383 -21.01 -12.91 -2.67
CA LYS A 383 -19.63 -12.78 -3.00
C LYS A 383 -19.49 -11.45 -3.75
N SER A 384 -19.51 -10.34 -3.06
CA SER A 384 -18.63 -9.29 -3.46
C SER A 384 -17.24 -9.77 -3.05
N ARG A 385 -16.57 -10.60 -3.86
CA ARG A 385 -15.32 -10.07 -4.39
C ARG A 385 -15.64 -8.57 -4.44
N ARG A 386 -14.91 -7.69 -3.72
CA ARG A 386 -14.82 -6.33 -4.19
C ARG A 386 -14.59 -6.53 -5.66
N LYS A 387 -15.67 -6.36 -6.45
CA LYS A 387 -15.57 -6.45 -7.88
C LYS A 387 -14.58 -5.36 -8.12
N ARG A 388 -13.39 -5.66 -8.66
CA ARG A 388 -12.50 -4.63 -9.13
C ARG A 388 -13.41 -3.72 -9.92
N ALA A 389 -13.49 -2.46 -9.56
CA ALA A 389 -14.19 -1.52 -10.42
C ALA A 389 -13.59 -1.73 -11.80
N PRO A 390 -14.36 -1.73 -12.90
CA PRO A 390 -13.86 -2.06 -14.23
C PRO A 390 -12.59 -1.31 -14.63
N PHE A 391 -12.34 -0.18 -13.96
CA PHE A 391 -11.21 0.73 -14.15
C PHE A 391 -10.14 0.63 -13.03
N GLU A 392 -10.25 -0.34 -12.08
CA GLU A 392 -9.22 -0.53 -11.05
C GLU A 392 -7.90 -0.97 -11.69
N GLY A 393 -6.86 -0.15 -11.50
CA GLY A 393 -5.54 -0.34 -12.11
C GLY A 393 -5.35 0.40 -13.43
N MET A 394 -6.36 1.14 -13.92
CA MET A 394 -6.26 2.01 -15.10
C MET A 394 -5.84 3.43 -14.71
N THR A 395 -5.11 4.09 -15.59
CA THR A 395 -4.65 5.48 -15.41
C THR A 395 -5.71 6.49 -15.86
N CYS A 396 -5.58 7.75 -15.43
CA CYS A 396 -6.46 8.83 -15.90
C CYS A 396 -6.36 9.05 -17.42
N GLU A 397 -5.23 8.74 -18.02
CA GLU A 397 -5.00 8.84 -19.48
C GLU A 397 -5.84 7.83 -20.28
N GLN A 398 -6.22 6.71 -19.65
CA GLN A 398 -7.08 5.68 -20.24
C GLN A 398 -8.58 6.02 -20.13
N LYS A 399 -8.93 7.15 -19.50
CA LYS A 399 -10.31 7.63 -19.44
C LYS A 399 -10.67 8.37 -20.70
N LYS A 400 -11.77 7.95 -21.35
CA LYS A 400 -12.37 8.67 -22.48
C LYS A 400 -13.78 9.15 -22.13
N SER A 401 -14.20 10.29 -22.67
CA SER A 401 -15.63 10.65 -22.67
C SER A 401 -16.40 9.62 -23.45
N ILE A 402 -17.61 9.28 -22.99
CA ILE A 402 -18.47 8.36 -23.73
C ILE A 402 -18.83 8.88 -25.12
N ASP A 403 -18.92 10.20 -25.26
CA ASP A 403 -19.26 10.88 -26.53
C ASP A 403 -18.22 10.61 -27.64
N VAL A 404 -16.99 10.23 -27.30
CA VAL A 404 -15.90 9.93 -28.25
C VAL A 404 -16.11 8.56 -28.93
N ILE A 405 -16.83 7.65 -28.28
CA ILE A 405 -17.06 6.27 -28.75
C ILE A 405 -18.52 6.05 -29.17
N VAL A 406 -19.33 7.11 -29.19
CA VAL A 406 -20.74 7.02 -29.54
C VAL A 406 -20.90 7.31 -31.02
N CYS A 407 -21.52 6.38 -31.75
CA CYS A 407 -21.94 6.56 -33.14
C CYS A 407 -23.13 7.51 -33.23
N LEU A 408 -22.93 8.67 -33.85
CA LEU A 408 -23.95 9.71 -34.07
C LEU A 408 -24.66 9.50 -35.40
N GLY A 409 -25.30 8.36 -35.59
CA GLY A 409 -26.17 8.07 -36.75
C GLY A 409 -25.42 7.98 -38.08
N GLY A 410 -25.52 6.89 -38.79
CA GLY A 410 -24.86 6.67 -40.09
C GLY A 410 -24.06 5.36 -40.12
N GLU A 411 -23.07 5.31 -40.95
CA GLU A 411 -22.19 4.14 -41.09
C GLU A 411 -21.33 3.97 -39.82
N ILE A 412 -21.15 2.72 -39.42
CA ILE A 412 -20.32 2.36 -38.25
C ILE A 412 -18.86 2.51 -38.66
N GLU A 413 -18.20 3.56 -38.20
CA GLU A 413 -16.77 3.71 -38.37
C GLU A 413 -16.02 2.80 -37.40
N THR A 414 -14.78 2.41 -37.74
CA THR A 414 -13.93 1.51 -36.94
C THR A 414 -13.75 2.02 -35.51
N ASP A 415 -13.68 3.34 -35.35
CA ASP A 415 -13.47 4.00 -34.04
C ASP A 415 -14.67 3.87 -33.09
N HIS A 416 -15.83 3.48 -33.58
CA HIS A 416 -17.04 3.30 -32.79
C HIS A 416 -17.29 1.83 -32.38
N LEU A 417 -16.54 0.89 -32.97
CA LEU A 417 -16.64 -0.52 -32.61
C LEU A 417 -15.76 -0.79 -31.39
N ILE A 418 -16.38 -1.27 -30.33
CA ILE A 418 -15.69 -1.56 -29.07
C ILE A 418 -15.82 -3.04 -28.70
N LEU A 419 -14.78 -3.61 -28.10
CA LEU A 419 -14.86 -4.86 -27.38
C LEU A 419 -15.12 -4.54 -25.89
N LEU A 420 -16.35 -4.73 -25.44
CA LEU A 420 -16.71 -4.54 -24.04
C LEU A 420 -16.06 -5.64 -23.19
N VAL A 421 -15.11 -5.27 -22.35
CA VAL A 421 -14.31 -6.20 -21.52
C VAL A 421 -14.93 -6.41 -20.15
N ASP A 422 -15.45 -5.35 -19.54
CA ASP A 422 -16.11 -5.42 -18.24
C ASP A 422 -16.98 -4.17 -18.01
N TYR A 423 -17.93 -4.25 -17.08
CA TYR A 423 -18.75 -3.10 -16.66
C TYR A 423 -19.06 -3.16 -15.17
N ASP A 424 -19.42 -2.02 -14.60
CA ASP A 424 -19.93 -1.91 -13.23
C ASP A 424 -21.04 -0.87 -13.14
N ILE A 425 -22.03 -1.15 -12.30
CA ILE A 425 -23.14 -0.23 -12.05
C ILE A 425 -23.04 0.20 -10.60
N ALA A 426 -22.94 1.50 -10.37
CA ALA A 426 -22.79 2.07 -9.06
C ALA A 426 -23.59 3.37 -8.92
N ASP A 427 -23.87 3.77 -7.71
CA ASP A 427 -24.49 5.05 -7.41
C ASP A 427 -23.54 6.21 -7.77
N SER A 428 -24.09 7.24 -8.40
CA SER A 428 -23.33 8.46 -8.72
C SER A 428 -23.00 9.22 -7.43
N VAL A 429 -21.74 9.63 -7.29
CA VAL A 429 -21.30 10.47 -6.17
C VAL A 429 -21.74 11.92 -6.37
N ILE A 430 -22.00 12.33 -7.62
CA ILE A 430 -22.23 13.73 -8.01
C ILE A 430 -23.71 13.98 -8.27
N GLU A 431 -24.39 13.09 -8.99
CA GLU A 431 -25.74 13.27 -9.43
C GLU A 431 -26.76 12.62 -8.50
N LYS A 432 -27.83 13.35 -8.18
CA LYS A 432 -28.96 12.87 -7.37
C LYS A 432 -30.26 13.01 -8.15
N ASN A 433 -31.22 12.16 -7.80
CA ASN A 433 -32.61 12.30 -8.23
C ASN A 433 -33.30 13.43 -7.45
N ASP A 434 -34.49 13.83 -7.88
CA ASP A 434 -35.29 14.90 -7.25
C ASP A 434 -35.68 14.58 -5.80
N ASP A 435 -35.70 13.30 -5.44
CA ASP A 435 -35.96 12.79 -4.07
C ASP A 435 -34.68 12.74 -3.19
N GLY A 436 -33.53 13.19 -3.70
CA GLY A 436 -32.25 13.19 -3.00
C GLY A 436 -31.49 11.85 -3.04
N THR A 437 -32.05 10.80 -3.64
CA THR A 437 -31.34 9.52 -3.85
C THR A 437 -30.27 9.66 -4.94
N PRO A 438 -29.12 8.97 -4.84
CA PRO A 438 -28.10 9.03 -5.87
C PRO A 438 -28.61 8.42 -7.18
N LYS A 439 -28.30 9.07 -8.32
CA LYS A 439 -28.54 8.47 -9.62
C LYS A 439 -27.57 7.33 -9.86
N GLN A 440 -28.01 6.29 -10.55
CA GLN A 440 -27.12 5.23 -10.98
C GLN A 440 -26.32 5.63 -12.21
N ARG A 441 -25.10 5.11 -12.32
CA ARG A 441 -24.22 5.22 -13.49
C ARG A 441 -23.63 3.87 -13.83
N ILE A 442 -23.37 3.65 -15.11
CA ILE A 442 -22.59 2.52 -15.59
C ILE A 442 -21.18 2.97 -15.93
N ALA A 443 -20.19 2.23 -15.47
CA ALA A 443 -18.80 2.33 -15.88
C ALA A 443 -18.50 1.16 -16.81
N ILE A 444 -17.91 1.42 -17.97
CA ILE A 444 -17.54 0.39 -18.96
C ILE A 444 -16.04 0.40 -19.18
N ARG A 445 -15.45 -0.78 -19.33
CA ARG A 445 -14.06 -1.00 -19.76
C ARG A 445 -14.07 -1.72 -21.10
N TYR A 446 -13.32 -1.20 -22.05
CA TYR A 446 -13.37 -1.66 -23.44
C TYR A 446 -12.04 -1.49 -24.16
N ARG A 447 -11.92 -2.16 -25.33
CA ARG A 447 -10.85 -1.96 -26.32
C ARG A 447 -11.48 -1.41 -27.59
N LEU A 448 -10.73 -0.60 -28.35
CA LEU A 448 -11.15 -0.10 -29.66
C LEU A 448 -10.77 -1.11 -30.74
N ALA A 449 -11.54 -1.15 -31.83
CA ALA A 449 -11.12 -1.86 -33.00
C ALA A 449 -9.96 -1.11 -33.68
N LYS A 450 -8.94 -1.87 -34.08
CA LYS A 450 -7.77 -1.37 -34.81
C LYS A 450 -7.95 -1.49 -36.31
N SER A 451 -8.55 -2.57 -36.74
CA SER A 451 -8.93 -2.81 -38.12
C SER A 451 -10.11 -3.76 -38.18
N VAL A 452 -10.93 -3.62 -39.22
CA VAL A 452 -12.05 -4.51 -39.49
C VAL A 452 -11.87 -5.05 -40.93
N ASN A 453 -11.76 -6.36 -41.07
CA ASN A 453 -11.70 -7.00 -42.35
C ASN A 453 -13.10 -7.54 -42.71
N LEU A 454 -13.69 -7.00 -43.79
CA LEU A 454 -15.01 -7.32 -44.31
C LEU A 454 -14.99 -8.26 -45.53
N ASP A 455 -13.87 -8.95 -45.79
CA ASP A 455 -13.77 -9.90 -46.92
C ASP A 455 -14.83 -11.00 -46.85
N ASN A 456 -15.34 -11.30 -45.67
CA ASN A 456 -16.51 -12.14 -45.47
C ASN A 456 -17.54 -11.37 -44.60
N PRO A 457 -18.63 -10.84 -45.21
CA PRO A 457 -19.66 -10.09 -44.50
C PRO A 457 -20.38 -10.87 -43.39
N ASP A 458 -20.44 -12.20 -43.50
CA ASP A 458 -21.11 -13.07 -42.54
C ASP A 458 -20.20 -13.43 -41.32
N ASP A 459 -18.88 -13.19 -41.44
CA ASP A 459 -17.91 -13.42 -40.36
C ASP A 459 -16.80 -12.35 -40.40
N PRO A 460 -17.08 -11.12 -40.01
CA PRO A 460 -16.12 -10.01 -40.02
C PRO A 460 -15.01 -10.26 -38.97
N LYS A 461 -13.76 -10.27 -39.42
CA LYS A 461 -12.60 -10.40 -38.53
C LYS A 461 -12.19 -9.02 -38.05
N VAL A 462 -12.25 -8.82 -36.72
CA VAL A 462 -11.88 -7.57 -36.06
C VAL A 462 -10.57 -7.77 -35.29
N GLU A 463 -9.59 -6.93 -35.57
CA GLU A 463 -8.37 -6.84 -34.78
C GLU A 463 -8.56 -5.78 -33.70
N TRP A 464 -8.37 -6.15 -32.45
CA TRP A 464 -8.56 -5.27 -31.30
C TRP A 464 -7.26 -4.66 -30.84
N ASP A 465 -7.30 -3.37 -30.41
CA ASP A 465 -6.17 -2.73 -29.74
C ASP A 465 -5.88 -3.45 -28.40
N ASN A 466 -4.62 -3.58 -28.08
CA ASN A 466 -4.19 -4.11 -26.77
C ASN A 466 -4.44 -3.13 -25.63
N GLN A 467 -4.63 -1.85 -25.93
CA GLN A 467 -4.88 -0.81 -24.95
C GLN A 467 -6.34 -0.84 -24.49
N GLU A 468 -6.54 -0.85 -23.18
CA GLU A 468 -7.87 -0.78 -22.57
C GLU A 468 -8.21 0.65 -22.17
N TRP A 469 -9.45 1.03 -22.39
CA TRP A 469 -10.03 2.33 -22.08
C TRP A 469 -11.23 2.17 -21.15
N TYR A 470 -11.63 3.24 -20.48
CA TYR A 470 -12.87 3.25 -19.71
C TYR A 470 -13.65 4.54 -19.88
N SER A 471 -14.97 4.44 -19.77
CA SER A 471 -15.91 5.55 -19.86
C SER A 471 -17.05 5.37 -18.87
N PHE A 472 -17.74 6.45 -18.59
CA PHE A 472 -18.90 6.49 -17.69
C PHE A 472 -20.12 7.02 -18.43
N SER A 473 -21.31 6.45 -18.16
CA SER A 473 -22.58 6.95 -18.64
C SER A 473 -23.64 6.91 -17.54
N GLY A 474 -24.49 7.93 -17.50
CA GLY A 474 -25.73 7.97 -16.74
C GLY A 474 -26.94 7.46 -17.51
N SER A 475 -26.75 6.89 -18.72
CA SER A 475 -27.85 6.40 -19.55
C SER A 475 -28.58 5.25 -18.87
N ARG A 476 -29.83 5.48 -18.51
CA ARG A 476 -30.67 4.48 -17.86
C ARG A 476 -30.90 3.26 -18.77
N VAL A 477 -30.97 3.49 -20.08
CA VAL A 477 -31.13 2.40 -21.06
C VAL A 477 -29.92 1.48 -21.09
N MET A 478 -28.68 2.03 -21.04
CA MET A 478 -27.47 1.20 -20.94
C MET A 478 -27.40 0.43 -19.63
N ILE A 479 -27.85 1.04 -18.54
CA ILE A 479 -27.91 0.39 -17.22
C ILE A 479 -28.92 -0.77 -17.24
N ASP A 480 -30.10 -0.54 -17.77
CA ASP A 480 -31.17 -1.57 -17.88
C ASP A 480 -30.72 -2.72 -18.79
N GLN A 481 -30.03 -2.44 -19.92
CA GLN A 481 -29.44 -3.46 -20.78
C GLN A 481 -28.38 -4.29 -20.05
N ALA A 482 -27.49 -3.65 -19.33
CA ALA A 482 -26.45 -4.33 -18.56
C ALA A 482 -26.98 -5.16 -17.37
N ILE A 483 -28.21 -4.88 -16.93
CA ILE A 483 -28.89 -5.67 -15.90
C ILE A 483 -29.66 -6.85 -16.50
N ASN A 484 -30.34 -6.62 -17.64
CA ASN A 484 -31.38 -7.52 -18.13
C ASN A 484 -31.00 -8.27 -19.42
N ASP A 485 -30.19 -7.65 -20.32
CA ASP A 485 -29.99 -8.16 -21.68
C ASP A 485 -28.71 -9.02 -21.81
N PHE A 486 -27.68 -8.77 -20.98
CA PHE A 486 -26.45 -9.57 -21.02
C PHE A 486 -25.80 -9.67 -19.62
N SER A 487 -24.99 -10.70 -19.45
CA SER A 487 -24.30 -10.98 -18.20
C SER A 487 -22.79 -10.81 -18.36
N ARG A 488 -22.05 -10.79 -17.23
CA ARG A 488 -20.59 -10.82 -17.27
C ARG A 488 -20.01 -12.13 -17.83
N ALA A 489 -20.81 -13.17 -17.93
CA ALA A 489 -20.39 -14.42 -18.56
C ALA A 489 -20.29 -14.29 -20.09
N ASP A 490 -21.01 -13.31 -20.65
CA ASP A 490 -21.04 -13.03 -22.09
C ASP A 490 -19.86 -12.14 -22.54
N LEU A 491 -19.06 -11.65 -21.59
CA LEU A 491 -17.91 -10.79 -21.87
C LEU A 491 -16.62 -11.62 -22.08
N PRO A 492 -15.69 -11.14 -22.95
CA PRO A 492 -15.75 -9.91 -23.72
C PRO A 492 -16.67 -10.02 -24.95
N MET A 493 -17.43 -8.97 -25.25
CA MET A 493 -18.32 -8.95 -26.42
C MET A 493 -18.12 -7.71 -27.30
N PRO A 494 -18.11 -7.83 -28.63
CA PRO A 494 -18.11 -6.69 -29.54
C PRO A 494 -19.48 -5.99 -29.51
N THR A 495 -19.46 -4.66 -29.49
CA THR A 495 -20.67 -3.83 -29.46
C THR A 495 -20.40 -2.42 -29.96
N VAL A 496 -21.45 -1.71 -30.33
CA VAL A 496 -21.44 -0.29 -30.69
C VAL A 496 -22.35 0.47 -29.73
N ILE A 497 -21.94 1.64 -29.27
CA ILE A 497 -22.80 2.52 -28.47
C ILE A 497 -23.41 3.56 -29.43
N LYS A 498 -24.72 3.61 -29.49
CA LYS A 498 -25.44 4.60 -30.33
C LYS A 498 -26.17 5.62 -29.48
N GLU A 499 -26.17 6.88 -29.95
CA GLU A 499 -26.97 7.96 -29.39
C GLU A 499 -28.39 7.92 -29.98
N PHE A 500 -29.37 8.10 -29.10
CA PHE A 500 -30.76 8.26 -29.44
C PHE A 500 -31.32 9.51 -28.75
N VAL A 501 -32.36 10.08 -29.37
CA VAL A 501 -33.07 11.22 -28.81
C VAL A 501 -34.51 10.83 -28.53
N ASN A 502 -35.00 11.00 -27.34
CA ASN A 502 -36.38 10.70 -26.97
C ASN A 502 -37.36 11.79 -27.45
N LYS A 503 -38.65 11.54 -27.30
CA LYS A 503 -39.72 12.51 -27.67
C LYS A 503 -39.60 13.87 -26.99
N ASN A 504 -38.89 13.93 -25.82
CA ASN A 504 -38.66 15.13 -25.09
C ASN A 504 -37.29 15.81 -25.41
N ARG A 505 -36.69 15.46 -26.55
CA ARG A 505 -35.37 15.93 -27.00
C ARG A 505 -34.22 15.65 -26.02
N LYS A 506 -34.35 14.70 -25.11
CA LYS A 506 -33.27 14.25 -24.22
C LYS A 506 -32.48 13.13 -24.90
N LYS A 507 -31.17 13.27 -24.90
CA LYS A 507 -30.22 12.28 -25.41
C LYS A 507 -30.09 11.12 -24.43
N PHE A 508 -29.96 9.91 -24.97
CA PHE A 508 -29.61 8.71 -24.22
C PHE A 508 -28.78 7.77 -25.09
N TYR A 509 -28.03 6.87 -24.47
CA TYR A 509 -27.14 5.94 -25.12
C TYR A 509 -27.64 4.52 -24.96
N LYS A 510 -27.35 3.66 -25.95
CA LYS A 510 -27.76 2.26 -26.00
C LYS A 510 -26.64 1.42 -26.61
N PHE A 511 -26.37 0.23 -26.04
CA PHE A 511 -25.60 -0.82 -26.72
C PHE A 511 -26.40 -1.42 -27.89
N THR A 512 -25.71 -1.65 -29.01
CA THR A 512 -26.37 -2.20 -30.24
C THR A 512 -25.48 -3.23 -30.90
#